data_05f3ce50d6e86f9169b3027f7aaade22
#
_entry.id   05f3ce50d6e86f9169b3027f7aaade22
#
_cell.length_a   1.000
_cell.length_b   1.000
_cell.length_c   1.000
_cell.angle_alpha   90.00
_cell.angle_beta   90.00
_cell.angle_gamma   90.00
#
_symmetry.space_group_name_H-M   'P 1'
#
loop_
_entity.id
_entity.type
_entity.pdbx_description
1 polymer ?
#
loop_
_entity_poly.entity_id
_entity_poly.type
_entity_poly.pdbx_seq_one_letter_code
_entity_poly.pdbx_strand_id
1 'polypeptide(L)'
;MCALTAALLALSVEGCVSQNFRDDIQIEAKPAAKRNPAPNFEVKDSNGQLFHLADYKGKVVLLNFWATWCGPCKVEIPWFIEFEKSYKDRGFAVVGVSLDDDGWDAVKPYLEARKVNYRVALGNMDIERLYAGGQGIQSLPTSFIIDRDGKIADVHVGLISRSDYQNELEELLR
;
A
#
# COMPACT_ATOMS: atom_id res chain seq x y z
N MET A 1 -27.33 68.03 36.29
CA MET A 1 -28.25 66.92 36.43
C MET A 1 -27.83 65.87 35.44
N CYS A 2 -27.10 64.92 35.98
CA CYS A 2 -26.41 63.86 35.20
C CYS A 2 -27.28 62.61 35.19
N ALA A 3 -27.66 62.14 34.03
CA ALA A 3 -28.34 60.85 33.90
C ALA A 3 -27.33 59.80 33.41
N LEU A 4 -26.95 58.88 34.29
CA LEU A 4 -26.16 57.70 33.95
C LEU A 4 -27.08 56.64 33.33
N THR A 5 -26.85 56.31 32.08
CA THR A 5 -27.39 55.10 31.46
C THR A 5 -26.34 53.99 31.51
N ALA A 6 -26.64 53.02 32.32
CA ALA A 6 -25.83 51.79 32.42
C ALA A 6 -26.10 50.89 31.20
N ALA A 7 -25.12 50.70 30.33
CA ALA A 7 -25.16 49.69 29.29
C ALA A 7 -24.66 48.35 29.82
N LEU A 8 -25.59 47.37 29.91
CA LEU A 8 -25.25 45.98 30.17
C LEU A 8 -24.60 45.38 28.92
N LEU A 9 -23.29 45.11 28.95
CA LEU A 9 -22.61 44.22 27.99
C LEU A 9 -22.93 42.77 28.38
N ALA A 10 -23.81 42.15 27.59
CA ALA A 10 -23.95 40.71 27.60
C ALA A 10 -22.76 40.09 26.85
N LEU A 11 -21.80 39.47 27.56
CA LEU A 11 -20.80 38.62 26.96
C LEU A 11 -21.46 37.28 26.57
N SER A 12 -21.80 37.14 25.33
CA SER A 12 -22.09 35.82 24.73
C SER A 12 -20.79 35.09 24.50
N VAL A 13 -20.48 34.16 25.40
CA VAL A 13 -19.45 33.15 25.21
C VAL A 13 -20.04 32.07 24.30
N GLU A 14 -20.06 32.33 23.01
CA GLU A 14 -20.33 31.25 22.05
C GLU A 14 -19.07 30.41 21.91
N GLY A 15 -19.19 29.18 22.41
CA GLY A 15 -18.15 28.18 22.41
C GLY A 15 -17.71 27.82 21.00
N CYS A 16 -16.55 28.29 20.60
CA CYS A 16 -15.83 27.78 19.48
C CYS A 16 -15.02 26.55 19.97
N VAL A 17 -15.70 25.41 20.09
CA VAL A 17 -15.04 24.15 20.40
C VAL A 17 -15.29 23.19 19.24
N SER A 18 -14.22 22.85 18.57
CA SER A 18 -14.04 21.54 17.94
C SER A 18 -14.65 21.34 16.55
N GLN A 19 -14.06 21.96 15.55
CA GLN A 19 -14.15 21.44 14.16
C GLN A 19 -12.78 21.24 13.50
N ASN A 20 -11.66 21.54 14.14
CA ASN A 20 -10.34 21.54 13.50
C ASN A 20 -9.47 20.29 13.79
N PHE A 21 -10.03 19.21 14.36
CA PHE A 21 -9.22 18.01 14.67
C PHE A 21 -9.30 16.90 13.61
N ARG A 22 -10.05 17.11 12.51
CA ARG A 22 -10.18 16.11 11.42
C ARG A 22 -9.47 16.49 10.14
N ASP A 23 -8.99 17.73 10.03
CA ASP A 23 -8.39 18.23 8.77
C ASP A 23 -6.85 18.17 8.74
N ASP A 24 -6.19 17.80 9.85
CA ASP A 24 -4.72 17.86 9.94
C ASP A 24 -3.98 16.54 9.64
N ILE A 25 -4.69 15.48 9.28
CA ILE A 25 -4.05 14.25 8.77
C ILE A 25 -4.50 14.03 7.33
N GLN A 26 -4.13 14.94 6.46
CA GLN A 26 -4.12 14.67 5.04
C GLN A 26 -2.79 13.95 4.76
N ILE A 27 -2.85 12.63 4.64
CA ILE A 27 -1.78 11.85 4.01
C ILE A 27 -1.86 12.19 2.53
N GLU A 28 -1.25 13.31 2.15
CA GLU A 28 -1.14 13.70 0.74
C GLU A 28 -0.17 12.72 0.07
N ALA A 29 -0.67 11.94 -0.87
CA ALA A 29 0.17 11.12 -1.74
C ALA A 29 1.27 12.01 -2.35
N LYS A 30 2.53 11.57 -2.25
CA LYS A 30 3.67 12.33 -2.75
C LYS A 30 3.46 12.74 -4.22
N PRO A 31 3.58 14.03 -4.60
CA PRO A 31 3.38 14.47 -5.97
C PRO A 31 4.17 13.63 -6.96
N ALA A 32 3.59 13.22 -8.08
CA ALA A 32 4.19 12.31 -9.06
C ALA A 32 5.60 12.74 -9.53
N ALA A 33 5.86 14.05 -9.62
CA ALA A 33 7.15 14.62 -9.99
C ALA A 33 8.29 14.35 -8.98
N LYS A 34 7.95 14.01 -7.73
CA LYS A 34 8.90 13.74 -6.63
C LYS A 34 9.03 12.25 -6.27
N ARG A 35 8.32 11.36 -6.98
CA ARG A 35 8.35 9.92 -6.74
C ARG A 35 9.63 9.31 -7.30
N ASN A 36 10.25 8.40 -6.55
CA ASN A 36 11.42 7.67 -7.01
C ASN A 36 11.00 6.49 -7.90
N PRO A 37 11.78 6.14 -8.93
CA PRO A 37 11.55 4.92 -9.69
C PRO A 37 11.56 3.69 -8.77
N ALA A 38 10.63 2.76 -8.99
CA ALA A 38 10.66 1.46 -8.35
C ALA A 38 11.85 0.66 -8.93
N PRO A 39 12.72 0.08 -8.11
CA PRO A 39 13.80 -0.77 -8.58
C PRO A 39 13.25 -1.94 -9.39
N ASN A 40 13.82 -2.17 -10.58
CA ASN A 40 13.46 -3.32 -11.38
C ASN A 40 14.17 -4.58 -10.87
N PHE A 41 13.50 -5.71 -10.95
CA PHE A 41 14.07 -7.02 -10.67
C PHE A 41 13.53 -8.05 -11.66
N GLU A 42 14.28 -9.15 -11.79
CA GLU A 42 13.91 -10.31 -12.60
C GLU A 42 13.78 -11.52 -11.67
N VAL A 43 12.68 -12.26 -11.79
CA VAL A 43 12.43 -13.45 -10.97
C VAL A 43 11.44 -14.41 -11.64
N LYS A 44 11.47 -15.68 -11.24
CA LYS A 44 10.47 -16.68 -11.67
C LYS A 44 9.27 -16.68 -10.72
N ASP A 45 8.07 -16.74 -11.31
CA ASP A 45 6.84 -16.90 -10.56
C ASP A 45 6.58 -18.37 -10.15
N SER A 46 5.46 -18.60 -9.46
CA SER A 46 5.03 -19.93 -8.98
C SER A 46 4.87 -20.98 -10.10
N ASN A 47 4.71 -20.55 -11.35
CA ASN A 47 4.62 -21.40 -12.53
C ASN A 47 5.95 -21.58 -13.24
N GLY A 48 7.03 -20.98 -12.71
CA GLY A 48 8.36 -20.99 -13.31
C GLY A 48 8.54 -20.02 -14.48
N GLN A 49 7.57 -19.12 -14.71
CA GLN A 49 7.65 -18.11 -15.75
C GLN A 49 8.49 -16.93 -15.28
N LEU A 50 9.49 -16.58 -16.06
CA LEU A 50 10.34 -15.41 -15.83
C LEU A 50 9.53 -14.14 -16.05
N PHE A 51 9.65 -13.14 -15.18
CA PHE A 51 9.07 -11.83 -15.36
C PHE A 51 9.94 -10.74 -14.74
N HIS A 52 9.73 -9.51 -15.17
CA HIS A 52 10.37 -8.32 -14.64
C HIS A 52 9.31 -7.39 -14.04
N LEU A 53 9.64 -6.63 -13.00
CA LEU A 53 8.71 -5.60 -12.54
C LEU A 53 8.41 -4.57 -13.64
N ALA A 54 9.39 -4.28 -14.49
CA ALA A 54 9.23 -3.38 -15.62
C ALA A 54 8.15 -3.81 -16.65
N ASP A 55 7.76 -5.09 -16.68
CA ASP A 55 6.70 -5.61 -17.56
C ASP A 55 5.32 -5.05 -17.20
N TYR A 56 5.21 -4.47 -16.00
CA TYR A 56 3.97 -3.84 -15.50
C TYR A 56 3.89 -2.35 -15.79
N LYS A 57 4.84 -1.76 -16.53
CA LYS A 57 4.78 -0.34 -16.92
C LYS A 57 3.44 -0.02 -17.61
N GLY A 58 2.83 1.09 -17.22
CA GLY A 58 1.47 1.46 -17.64
C GLY A 58 0.36 0.97 -16.74
N LYS A 59 0.70 0.13 -15.74
CA LYS A 59 -0.25 -0.32 -14.69
C LYS A 59 0.10 0.29 -13.34
N VAL A 60 -0.89 0.44 -12.50
CA VAL A 60 -0.70 0.63 -11.06
C VAL A 60 -0.38 -0.74 -10.47
N VAL A 61 0.70 -0.84 -9.69
CA VAL A 61 1.13 -2.12 -9.11
C VAL A 61 1.14 -2.02 -7.58
N LEU A 62 0.51 -3.00 -6.93
CA LEU A 62 0.70 -3.27 -5.52
C LEU A 62 1.74 -4.38 -5.38
N LEU A 63 2.98 -4.01 -5.05
CA LEU A 63 4.07 -4.94 -4.76
C LEU A 63 4.11 -5.20 -3.27
N ASN A 64 3.83 -6.45 -2.86
CA ASN A 64 3.72 -6.83 -1.45
C ASN A 64 4.77 -7.87 -1.06
N PHE A 65 5.57 -7.57 -0.05
CA PHE A 65 6.45 -8.51 0.62
C PHE A 65 5.71 -9.15 1.79
N TRP A 66 5.65 -10.49 1.81
CA TRP A 66 4.83 -11.25 2.74
C TRP A 66 5.44 -12.63 3.05
N ALA A 67 4.83 -13.38 3.96
CA ALA A 67 5.16 -14.78 4.20
C ALA A 67 3.93 -15.58 4.67
N THR A 68 3.95 -16.90 4.48
CA THR A 68 2.84 -17.79 4.87
C THR A 68 2.61 -17.84 6.38
N TRP A 69 3.65 -17.61 7.18
CA TRP A 69 3.58 -17.55 8.65
C TRP A 69 3.19 -16.18 9.20
N CYS A 70 3.19 -15.13 8.37
CA CYS A 70 2.89 -13.75 8.78
C CYS A 70 1.38 -13.57 9.03
N GLY A 71 0.98 -13.36 10.28
CA GLY A 71 -0.42 -13.17 10.67
C GLY A 71 -1.10 -11.98 9.98
N PRO A 72 -0.55 -10.76 10.06
CA PRO A 72 -1.10 -9.58 9.38
C PRO A 72 -1.20 -9.75 7.86
N CYS A 73 -0.23 -10.42 7.21
CA CYS A 73 -0.27 -10.69 5.77
C CYS A 73 -1.49 -11.52 5.37
N LYS A 74 -1.88 -12.49 6.23
CA LYS A 74 -3.07 -13.33 6.00
C LYS A 74 -4.38 -12.52 6.01
N VAL A 75 -4.39 -11.36 6.64
CA VAL A 75 -5.53 -10.43 6.65
C VAL A 75 -5.62 -9.67 5.32
N GLU A 76 -4.48 -9.24 4.76
CA GLU A 76 -4.44 -8.43 3.53
C GLU A 76 -4.64 -9.26 2.25
N ILE A 77 -4.10 -10.48 2.20
CA ILE A 77 -4.14 -11.32 1.00
C ILE A 77 -5.55 -11.48 0.41
N PRO A 78 -6.63 -11.72 1.19
CA PRO A 78 -7.99 -11.72 0.65
C PRO A 78 -8.40 -10.40 -0.03
N TRP A 79 -7.98 -9.25 0.51
CA TRP A 79 -8.25 -7.95 -0.08
C TRP A 79 -7.53 -7.79 -1.42
N PHE A 80 -6.27 -8.23 -1.49
CA PHE A 80 -5.48 -8.18 -2.72
C PHE A 80 -6.04 -9.07 -3.82
N ILE A 81 -6.58 -10.24 -3.46
CA ILE A 81 -7.32 -11.11 -4.40
C ILE A 81 -8.54 -10.37 -4.97
N GLU A 82 -9.29 -9.65 -4.12
CA GLU A 82 -10.45 -8.87 -4.56
C GLU A 82 -10.02 -7.66 -5.41
N PHE A 83 -8.95 -6.95 -5.04
CA PHE A 83 -8.43 -5.81 -5.82
C PHE A 83 -7.94 -6.25 -7.19
N GLU A 84 -7.16 -7.35 -7.29
CA GLU A 84 -6.76 -7.91 -8.57
C GLU A 84 -7.96 -8.22 -9.45
N LYS A 85 -8.99 -8.87 -8.90
CA LYS A 85 -10.22 -9.18 -9.63
C LYS A 85 -10.97 -7.94 -10.09
N SER A 86 -11.04 -6.90 -9.24
CA SER A 86 -11.88 -5.72 -9.49
C SER A 86 -11.20 -4.67 -10.36
N TYR A 87 -9.87 -4.55 -10.30
CA TYR A 87 -9.13 -3.46 -10.92
C TYR A 87 -8.22 -3.88 -12.07
N LYS A 88 -8.01 -5.16 -12.30
CA LYS A 88 -7.11 -5.67 -13.34
C LYS A 88 -7.43 -5.08 -14.73
N ASP A 89 -8.71 -4.98 -15.10
CA ASP A 89 -9.15 -4.43 -16.39
C ASP A 89 -9.03 -2.89 -16.48
N ARG A 90 -8.78 -2.24 -15.35
CA ARG A 90 -8.47 -0.81 -15.24
C ARG A 90 -6.96 -0.52 -15.26
N GLY A 91 -6.14 -1.54 -15.53
CA GLY A 91 -4.69 -1.40 -15.54
C GLY A 91 -4.06 -1.46 -14.14
N PHE A 92 -4.49 -2.41 -13.34
CA PHE A 92 -3.93 -2.73 -12.03
C PHE A 92 -3.31 -4.13 -12.03
N ALA A 93 -2.35 -4.36 -11.15
CA ALA A 93 -1.83 -5.68 -10.85
C ALA A 93 -1.31 -5.77 -9.41
N VAL A 94 -1.48 -6.93 -8.79
CA VAL A 94 -0.79 -7.31 -7.58
C VAL A 94 0.43 -8.18 -7.92
N VAL A 95 1.55 -7.94 -7.27
CA VAL A 95 2.74 -8.79 -7.30
C VAL A 95 3.14 -9.13 -5.88
N GLY A 96 3.06 -10.39 -5.49
CA GLY A 96 3.51 -10.87 -4.20
C GLY A 96 4.95 -11.38 -4.26
N VAL A 97 5.77 -10.98 -3.30
CA VAL A 97 7.13 -11.51 -3.08
C VAL A 97 7.14 -12.18 -1.72
N SER A 98 7.19 -13.52 -1.73
CA SER A 98 7.22 -14.30 -0.49
C SER A 98 8.64 -14.36 0.07
N LEU A 99 8.75 -14.17 1.38
CA LEU A 99 10.00 -14.30 2.15
C LEU A 99 9.98 -15.55 3.05
N ASP A 100 9.31 -16.62 2.58
CA ASP A 100 9.32 -17.92 3.27
C ASP A 100 10.66 -18.64 3.06
N ASP A 101 11.32 -19.03 4.13
CA ASP A 101 12.59 -19.79 4.09
C ASP A 101 12.42 -21.16 3.41
N ASP A 102 11.24 -21.81 3.60
CA ASP A 102 10.89 -23.09 2.98
C ASP A 102 10.52 -22.93 1.49
N GLY A 103 10.53 -21.71 0.98
CA GLY A 103 10.33 -21.40 -0.43
C GLY A 103 9.02 -21.95 -0.98
N TRP A 104 9.08 -22.58 -2.17
CA TRP A 104 7.89 -23.09 -2.85
C TRP A 104 7.17 -24.21 -2.09
N ASP A 105 7.82 -24.92 -1.20
CA ASP A 105 7.20 -25.99 -0.42
C ASP A 105 6.16 -25.45 0.57
N ALA A 106 6.40 -24.27 1.13
CA ALA A 106 5.43 -23.55 1.95
C ALA A 106 4.43 -22.73 1.10
N VAL A 107 4.94 -22.05 0.08
CA VAL A 107 4.17 -21.04 -0.65
C VAL A 107 3.11 -21.65 -1.57
N LYS A 108 3.44 -22.67 -2.39
CA LYS A 108 2.49 -23.23 -3.36
C LYS A 108 1.21 -23.78 -2.71
N PRO A 109 1.27 -24.60 -1.64
CA PRO A 109 0.05 -25.07 -0.97
C PRO A 109 -0.80 -23.92 -0.43
N TYR A 110 -0.16 -22.85 0.06
CA TYR A 110 -0.86 -21.66 0.53
C TYR A 110 -1.60 -20.95 -0.60
N LEU A 111 -0.94 -20.73 -1.75
CA LEU A 111 -1.55 -20.08 -2.92
C LEU A 111 -2.79 -20.86 -3.42
N GLU A 112 -2.68 -22.17 -3.48
CA GLU A 112 -3.79 -23.07 -3.88
C GLU A 112 -4.97 -23.01 -2.89
N ALA A 113 -4.68 -23.15 -1.59
CA ALA A 113 -5.71 -23.13 -0.55
C ALA A 113 -6.44 -21.79 -0.48
N ARG A 114 -5.76 -20.68 -0.74
CA ARG A 114 -6.33 -19.33 -0.70
C ARG A 114 -6.84 -18.84 -2.06
N LYS A 115 -6.63 -19.61 -3.13
CA LYS A 115 -7.02 -19.28 -4.51
C LYS A 115 -6.43 -17.91 -4.92
N VAL A 116 -5.15 -17.71 -4.62
CA VAL A 116 -4.44 -16.47 -5.00
C VAL A 116 -4.46 -16.35 -6.53
N ASN A 117 -4.91 -15.21 -7.03
CA ASN A 117 -5.20 -14.97 -8.45
C ASN A 117 -4.23 -13.96 -9.10
N TYR A 118 -3.16 -13.62 -8.41
CA TYR A 118 -2.12 -12.71 -8.87
C TYR A 118 -0.75 -13.39 -8.86
N ARG A 119 0.23 -12.75 -9.47
CA ARG A 119 1.58 -13.32 -9.61
C ARG A 119 2.33 -13.28 -8.27
N VAL A 120 2.94 -14.41 -7.94
CA VAL A 120 3.77 -14.54 -6.74
C VAL A 120 5.14 -15.09 -7.12
N ALA A 121 6.18 -14.51 -6.55
CA ALA A 121 7.56 -14.94 -6.65
C ALA A 121 8.15 -15.23 -5.26
N LEU A 122 9.26 -15.96 -5.20
CA LEU A 122 10.09 -16.00 -4.01
C LEU A 122 11.04 -14.82 -4.00
N GLY A 123 11.12 -14.15 -2.86
CA GLY A 123 12.11 -13.12 -2.59
C GLY A 123 13.50 -13.71 -2.39
N ASN A 124 14.48 -12.85 -2.47
CA ASN A 124 15.85 -13.10 -2.09
C ASN A 124 16.47 -11.82 -1.56
N MET A 125 17.62 -11.93 -0.91
CA MET A 125 18.31 -10.78 -0.31
C MET A 125 18.60 -9.64 -1.29
N ASP A 126 18.76 -9.93 -2.58
CA ASP A 126 19.05 -8.89 -3.57
C ASP A 126 17.78 -8.06 -3.85
N ILE A 127 16.62 -8.72 -4.04
CA ILE A 127 15.32 -8.03 -4.20
C ILE A 127 14.98 -7.23 -2.93
N GLU A 128 15.16 -7.82 -1.76
CA GLU A 128 14.89 -7.13 -0.50
C GLU A 128 15.75 -5.87 -0.33
N ARG A 129 17.05 -5.95 -0.63
CA ARG A 129 17.98 -4.81 -0.55
C ARG A 129 17.64 -3.69 -1.53
N LEU A 130 17.12 -4.03 -2.70
CA LEU A 130 16.65 -3.03 -3.68
C LEU A 130 15.54 -2.15 -3.10
N TYR A 131 14.65 -2.72 -2.27
CA TYR A 131 13.47 -2.04 -1.74
C TYR A 131 13.64 -1.48 -0.33
N ALA A 132 14.49 -2.06 0.48
CA ALA A 132 14.68 -1.68 1.88
C ALA A 132 16.13 -1.33 2.26
N GLY A 133 17.03 -1.33 1.29
CA GLY A 133 18.44 -1.05 1.53
C GLY A 133 19.21 -2.23 2.13
N GLY A 134 20.40 -1.98 2.64
CA GLY A 134 21.39 -3.00 2.97
C GLY A 134 20.97 -4.08 3.96
N GLN A 135 19.94 -3.84 4.77
CA GLN A 135 19.45 -4.81 5.77
C GLN A 135 18.26 -5.65 5.27
N GLY A 136 17.72 -5.36 4.06
CA GLY A 136 16.54 -6.03 3.55
C GLY A 136 15.24 -5.59 4.24
N ILE A 137 14.14 -6.31 3.96
CA ILE A 137 12.81 -6.05 4.52
C ILE A 137 12.77 -6.48 5.98
N GLN A 138 12.58 -5.54 6.90
CA GLN A 138 12.65 -5.78 8.35
C GLN A 138 11.29 -6.10 9.00
N SER A 139 10.19 -5.85 8.31
CA SER A 139 8.83 -6.08 8.82
C SER A 139 7.91 -6.58 7.72
N LEU A 140 6.99 -7.48 8.08
CA LEU A 140 5.96 -7.98 7.19
C LEU A 140 4.55 -7.69 7.76
N PRO A 141 3.60 -7.34 6.89
CA PRO A 141 3.77 -7.09 5.47
C PRO A 141 4.50 -5.76 5.19
N THR A 142 5.17 -5.64 4.05
CA THR A 142 5.61 -4.35 3.50
C THR A 142 5.11 -4.25 2.07
N SER A 143 4.36 -3.19 1.78
CA SER A 143 3.72 -2.96 0.48
C SER A 143 4.21 -1.67 -0.16
N PHE A 144 4.50 -1.73 -1.44
CA PHE A 144 4.84 -0.58 -2.28
C PHE A 144 3.72 -0.38 -3.29
N ILE A 145 3.15 0.81 -3.31
CA ILE A 145 2.21 1.22 -4.36
C ILE A 145 3.02 1.91 -5.45
N ILE A 146 2.96 1.38 -6.65
CA ILE A 146 3.74 1.84 -7.79
C ILE A 146 2.78 2.38 -8.86
N ASP A 147 3.03 3.60 -9.32
CA ASP A 147 2.20 4.26 -10.32
C ASP A 147 2.44 3.73 -11.76
N ARG A 148 1.65 4.21 -12.72
CA ARG A 148 1.74 3.81 -14.14
C ARG A 148 3.09 4.13 -14.81
N ASP A 149 3.82 5.11 -14.26
CA ASP A 149 5.17 5.47 -14.73
C ASP A 149 6.25 4.56 -14.15
N GLY A 150 5.88 3.63 -13.27
CA GLY A 150 6.80 2.73 -12.57
C GLY A 150 7.51 3.43 -11.41
N LYS A 151 6.90 4.45 -10.81
CA LYS A 151 7.45 5.17 -9.66
C LYS A 151 6.71 4.78 -8.39
N ILE A 152 7.41 4.73 -7.26
CA ILE A 152 6.83 4.45 -5.95
C ILE A 152 5.96 5.64 -5.53
N ALA A 153 4.65 5.43 -5.49
CA ALA A 153 3.66 6.40 -5.03
C ALA A 153 3.60 6.43 -3.51
N ASP A 154 3.55 5.26 -2.87
CA ASP A 154 3.53 5.13 -1.41
C ASP A 154 4.18 3.83 -0.94
N VAL A 155 4.48 3.75 0.38
CA VAL A 155 5.08 2.58 1.04
C VAL A 155 4.39 2.37 2.39
N HIS A 156 3.85 1.17 2.60
CA HIS A 156 3.22 0.76 3.84
C HIS A 156 4.04 -0.33 4.53
N VAL A 157 4.40 -0.10 5.78
CA VAL A 157 5.08 -1.08 6.64
C VAL A 157 4.11 -1.53 7.72
N GLY A 158 3.78 -2.82 7.73
CA GLY A 158 2.74 -3.39 8.57
C GLY A 158 1.35 -3.30 7.95
N LEU A 159 0.36 -3.82 8.68
CA LEU A 159 -1.04 -3.86 8.26
C LEU A 159 -1.66 -2.46 8.30
N ILE A 160 -2.22 -2.03 7.17
CA ILE A 160 -3.09 -0.85 7.08
C ILE A 160 -4.54 -1.28 6.83
N SER A 161 -5.48 -0.32 6.81
CA SER A 161 -6.86 -0.66 6.55
C SER A 161 -7.11 -0.96 5.07
N ARG A 162 -8.12 -1.81 4.79
CA ARG A 162 -8.56 -2.09 3.41
C ARG A 162 -9.01 -0.82 2.67
N SER A 163 -9.66 0.10 3.40
CA SER A 163 -10.15 1.37 2.84
C SER A 163 -8.99 2.28 2.43
N ASP A 164 -7.88 2.30 3.17
CA ASP A 164 -6.73 3.13 2.82
C ASP A 164 -6.10 2.64 1.53
N TYR A 165 -5.83 1.33 1.39
CA TYR A 165 -5.41 0.75 0.11
C TYR A 165 -6.37 1.09 -1.01
N GLN A 166 -7.68 0.91 -0.80
CA GLN A 166 -8.67 1.15 -1.82
C GLN A 166 -8.68 2.60 -2.31
N ASN A 167 -8.63 3.57 -1.39
CA ASN A 167 -8.61 4.99 -1.72
C ASN A 167 -7.40 5.38 -2.55
N GLU A 168 -6.20 4.91 -2.17
CA GLU A 168 -4.96 5.16 -2.90
C GLU A 168 -4.98 4.54 -4.30
N LEU A 169 -5.41 3.27 -4.40
CA LEU A 169 -5.52 2.60 -5.69
C LEU A 169 -6.52 3.30 -6.61
N GLU A 170 -7.67 3.72 -6.10
CA GLU A 170 -8.69 4.42 -6.90
C GLU A 170 -8.21 5.81 -7.35
N GLU A 171 -7.39 6.49 -6.56
CA GLU A 171 -6.76 7.75 -6.97
C GLU A 171 -5.80 7.54 -8.15
N LEU A 172 -4.93 6.53 -8.09
CA LEU A 172 -3.96 6.23 -9.13
C LEU A 172 -4.58 5.62 -10.40
N LEU A 173 -5.76 5.02 -10.28
CA LEU A 173 -6.49 4.39 -11.38
C LEU A 173 -7.46 5.32 -12.12
N ARG A 174 -7.60 6.58 -11.65
CA ARG A 174 -8.37 7.60 -12.38
C ARG A 174 -7.63 8.01 -13.63
#